data_14412bbc5ad7be7e2f8dd40abd2ac774
#
_entry.id   14412bbc5ad7be7e2f8dd40abd2ac774
#
_cell.length_a   1.000
_cell.length_b   1.000
_cell.length_c   1.000
_cell.angle_alpha   90.00
_cell.angle_beta   90.00
_cell.angle_gamma   90.00
#
_symmetry.space_group_name_H-M   'P 1'
#
loop_
_entity.id
_entity.type
_entity.pdbx_description
1 polymer ?
#
loop_
_entity_poly.entity_id
_entity_poly.type
_entity_poly.pdbx_seq_one_letter_code
_entity_poly.pdbx_strand_id
1 'polypeptide(L)'
;MTDYRKLCLELFGTDDETELRKIANKPTSGRKKALSKDDVDIAVKMQQQGKTTTQIAEYFCVSRQTISKYLNQTPDEDYSMRIDFMYKQKVCTEIYVDYLHKKVKIVNRIDNIMKRAFGINENPNWNDFEEFLVDRCFPKSRAMQKTILKKIGVDSYDPIQILEKTNGRTAEDNQYLKFTYKRRTTF
;
A
#
# COMPACT_ATOMS: atom_id res chain seq x y z
N MET A 1 -30.58 -9.66 31.69
CA MET A 1 -29.75 -8.90 30.76
C MET A 1 -28.58 -8.32 31.52
N THR A 2 -27.36 -8.74 31.25
CA THR A 2 -26.18 -8.35 32.05
C THR A 2 -25.87 -6.88 31.75
N ASP A 3 -25.84 -6.07 32.81
CA ASP A 3 -25.45 -4.65 32.67
C ASP A 3 -23.93 -4.53 32.52
N TYR A 4 -23.49 -4.50 31.28
CA TYR A 4 -22.06 -4.42 30.91
C TYR A 4 -21.36 -3.18 31.47
N ARG A 5 -22.07 -2.04 31.62
CA ARG A 5 -21.49 -0.82 32.23
C ARG A 5 -21.11 -1.06 33.67
N LYS A 6 -22.02 -1.67 34.44
CA LYS A 6 -21.77 -2.02 35.88
C LYS A 6 -20.61 -2.97 36.00
N LEU A 7 -20.51 -3.96 35.12
CA LEU A 7 -19.42 -4.91 35.07
C LEU A 7 -18.07 -4.25 34.77
N CYS A 8 -18.03 -3.31 33.82
CA CYS A 8 -16.82 -2.55 33.49
C CYS A 8 -16.34 -1.69 34.68
N LEU A 9 -17.27 -1.01 35.38
CA LEU A 9 -16.94 -0.22 36.57
C LEU A 9 -16.40 -1.09 37.68
N GLU A 10 -16.99 -2.28 37.93
CA GLU A 10 -16.52 -3.21 38.97
C GLU A 10 -15.15 -3.81 38.66
N LEU A 11 -14.87 -4.17 37.41
CA LEU A 11 -13.63 -4.85 37.04
C LEU A 11 -12.48 -3.89 36.73
N PHE A 12 -12.75 -2.74 36.14
CA PHE A 12 -11.74 -1.83 35.60
C PHE A 12 -11.76 -0.43 36.22
N GLY A 13 -12.78 -0.13 37.04
CA GLY A 13 -12.94 1.18 37.69
C GLY A 13 -13.40 2.29 36.74
N THR A 14 -13.73 1.97 35.50
CA THR A 14 -14.21 2.92 34.47
C THR A 14 -15.16 2.26 33.48
N ASP A 15 -16.12 3.01 32.97
CA ASP A 15 -17.00 2.61 31.86
C ASP A 15 -16.69 3.40 30.55
N ASP A 16 -15.67 4.26 30.59
CA ASP A 16 -15.21 5.00 29.43
C ASP A 16 -14.49 4.08 28.44
N GLU A 17 -15.00 4.03 27.21
CA GLU A 17 -14.48 3.15 26.15
C GLU A 17 -13.00 3.41 25.84
N THR A 18 -12.57 4.66 25.89
CA THR A 18 -11.18 5.07 25.62
C THR A 18 -10.25 4.56 26.72
N GLU A 19 -10.68 4.62 27.98
CA GLU A 19 -9.94 4.13 29.12
C GLU A 19 -9.89 2.60 29.14
N LEU A 20 -11.02 1.94 28.88
CA LEU A 20 -11.08 0.48 28.77
C LEU A 20 -10.15 -0.03 27.66
N ARG A 21 -10.09 0.65 26.52
CA ARG A 21 -9.13 0.33 25.44
C ARG A 21 -7.68 0.53 25.88
N LYS A 22 -7.36 1.57 26.67
CA LYS A 22 -6.03 1.76 27.24
C LYS A 22 -5.64 0.62 28.19
N ILE A 23 -6.58 0.15 29.02
CA ILE A 23 -6.37 -0.96 29.94
C ILE A 23 -6.16 -2.28 29.17
N ALA A 24 -7.00 -2.56 28.17
CA ALA A 24 -6.91 -3.75 27.33
C ALA A 24 -5.60 -3.79 26.51
N ASN A 25 -5.08 -2.64 26.10
CA ASN A 25 -3.85 -2.50 25.31
C ASN A 25 -2.60 -2.23 26.18
N LYS A 26 -2.70 -2.26 27.53
CA LYS A 26 -1.51 -2.17 28.38
C LYS A 26 -0.52 -3.27 27.99
N PRO A 27 0.76 -2.93 27.73
CA PRO A 27 1.75 -3.92 27.35
C PRO A 27 2.03 -4.86 28.53
N THR A 28 1.41 -6.03 28.53
CA THR A 28 1.98 -7.19 29.23
C THR A 28 3.26 -7.52 28.49
N SER A 29 4.38 -7.65 29.20
CA SER A 29 5.74 -7.83 28.70
C SER A 29 5.78 -8.70 27.43
N GLY A 30 5.94 -8.06 26.24
CA GLY A 30 5.90 -8.69 24.95
C GLY A 30 5.74 -7.68 23.83
N ARG A 31 6.02 -8.09 22.61
CA ARG A 31 5.89 -7.28 21.38
C ARG A 31 4.48 -6.68 21.30
N LYS A 32 4.38 -5.35 21.19
CA LYS A 32 3.10 -4.63 21.01
C LYS A 32 2.25 -5.34 19.96
N LYS A 33 1.00 -5.69 20.30
CA LYS A 33 0.06 -6.26 19.35
C LYS A 33 -0.11 -5.27 18.18
N ALA A 34 0.06 -5.75 16.97
CA ALA A 34 -0.35 -5.02 15.79
C ALA A 34 -1.88 -4.84 15.84
N LEU A 35 -2.40 -3.76 15.24
CA LEU A 35 -3.83 -3.58 15.07
C LEU A 35 -4.44 -4.79 14.36
N SER A 36 -5.62 -5.23 14.80
CA SER A 36 -6.39 -6.24 14.08
C SER A 36 -6.88 -5.69 12.74
N LYS A 37 -7.37 -6.56 11.85
CA LYS A 37 -7.95 -6.14 10.58
C LYS A 37 -9.13 -5.18 10.80
N ASP A 38 -10.01 -5.51 11.74
CA ASP A 38 -11.18 -4.72 12.08
C ASP A 38 -10.79 -3.33 12.63
N ASP A 39 -9.72 -3.27 13.44
CA ASP A 39 -9.19 -2.00 13.95
C ASP A 39 -8.66 -1.10 12.80
N VAL A 40 -8.05 -1.71 11.79
CA VAL A 40 -7.57 -0.98 10.61
C VAL A 40 -8.73 -0.42 9.81
N ASP A 41 -9.81 -1.19 9.62
CA ASP A 41 -11.02 -0.73 8.92
C ASP A 41 -11.69 0.44 9.66
N ILE A 42 -11.73 0.38 10.99
CA ILE A 42 -12.21 1.49 11.82
C ILE A 42 -11.29 2.71 11.65
N ALA A 43 -9.97 2.53 11.66
CA ALA A 43 -9.01 3.61 11.48
C ALA A 43 -9.18 4.32 10.12
N VAL A 44 -9.41 3.54 9.04
CA VAL A 44 -9.70 4.07 7.71
C VAL A 44 -11.00 4.89 7.69
N LYS A 45 -12.07 4.38 8.32
CA LYS A 45 -13.35 5.11 8.45
C LYS A 45 -13.17 6.42 9.22
N MET A 46 -12.42 6.40 10.31
CA MET A 46 -12.12 7.61 11.08
C MET A 46 -11.34 8.64 10.26
N GLN A 47 -10.39 8.21 9.42
CA GLN A 47 -9.66 9.08 8.50
C GLN A 47 -10.60 9.70 7.46
N GLN A 48 -11.50 8.92 6.88
CA GLN A 48 -12.52 9.40 5.94
C GLN A 48 -13.47 10.43 6.57
N GLN A 49 -13.70 10.32 7.89
CA GLN A 49 -14.47 11.29 8.68
C GLN A 49 -13.68 12.55 9.06
N GLY A 50 -12.45 12.70 8.55
CA GLY A 50 -11.61 13.87 8.80
C GLY A 50 -10.82 13.84 10.10
N LYS A 51 -10.76 12.70 10.82
CA LYS A 51 -9.92 12.56 12.01
C LYS A 51 -8.44 12.58 11.63
N THR A 52 -7.64 13.28 12.42
CA THR A 52 -6.18 13.32 12.22
C THR A 52 -5.53 12.00 12.63
N THR A 53 -4.37 11.69 12.05
CA THR A 53 -3.58 10.50 12.42
C THR A 53 -3.26 10.46 13.92
N THR A 54 -3.12 11.62 14.57
CA THR A 54 -2.88 11.73 16.02
C THR A 54 -4.12 11.28 16.81
N GLN A 55 -5.31 11.78 16.46
CA GLN A 55 -6.56 11.38 17.10
C GLN A 55 -6.87 9.89 16.92
N ILE A 56 -6.57 9.34 15.75
CA ILE A 56 -6.72 7.90 15.49
C ILE A 56 -5.72 7.11 16.34
N ALA A 57 -4.47 7.57 16.46
CA ALA A 57 -3.45 6.93 17.27
C ALA A 57 -3.81 6.92 18.76
N GLU A 58 -4.37 8.01 19.27
CA GLU A 58 -4.90 8.12 20.63
C GLU A 58 -6.05 7.14 20.85
N TYR A 59 -7.01 7.07 19.92
CA TYR A 59 -8.15 6.15 20.01
C TYR A 59 -7.72 4.69 20.14
N PHE A 60 -6.73 4.25 19.34
CA PHE A 60 -6.22 2.87 19.41
C PHE A 60 -5.10 2.67 20.42
N CYS A 61 -4.68 3.69 21.17
CA CYS A 61 -3.58 3.64 22.12
C CYS A 61 -2.26 3.12 21.51
N VAL A 62 -1.99 3.50 20.27
CA VAL A 62 -0.76 3.15 19.55
C VAL A 62 -0.01 4.40 19.12
N SER A 63 1.23 4.24 18.62
CA SER A 63 1.99 5.40 18.13
C SER A 63 1.40 5.91 16.80
N ARG A 64 1.52 7.23 16.56
CA ARG A 64 1.16 7.85 15.29
C ARG A 64 1.85 7.18 14.11
N GLN A 65 3.09 6.75 14.29
CA GLN A 65 3.84 6.02 13.26
C GLN A 65 3.20 4.66 12.93
N THR A 66 2.66 3.95 13.95
CA THR A 66 1.93 2.70 13.75
C THR A 66 0.68 2.93 12.92
N ILE A 67 -0.14 3.92 13.25
CA ILE A 67 -1.34 4.25 12.46
C ILE A 67 -0.95 4.66 11.03
N SER A 68 0.02 5.54 10.87
CA SER A 68 0.50 5.94 9.54
C SER A 68 0.98 4.74 8.71
N LYS A 69 1.68 3.80 9.34
CA LYS A 69 2.11 2.56 8.68
C LYS A 69 0.93 1.71 8.23
N TYR A 70 -0.12 1.55 9.07
CA TYR A 70 -1.29 0.76 8.70
C TYR A 70 -2.16 1.46 7.66
N LEU A 71 -2.43 2.76 7.80
CA LEU A 71 -3.19 3.53 6.81
C LEU A 71 -2.48 3.63 5.45
N ASN A 72 -1.15 3.60 5.44
CA ASN A 72 -0.36 3.59 4.20
C ASN A 72 -0.11 2.17 3.65
N GLN A 73 -0.35 1.12 4.43
CA GLN A 73 -0.13 -0.28 4.04
C GLN A 73 -1.41 -1.03 3.67
N THR A 74 -2.60 -0.42 3.89
CA THR A 74 -3.82 -1.01 3.34
C THR A 74 -3.78 -0.85 1.82
N PRO A 75 -3.40 -1.89 1.06
CA PRO A 75 -3.86 -1.97 -0.31
C PRO A 75 -5.39 -1.97 -0.20
N ASP A 76 -6.06 -1.14 -0.95
CA ASP A 76 -7.48 -1.26 -1.23
C ASP A 76 -7.78 -2.75 -1.38
N GLU A 77 -8.69 -3.33 -0.61
CA GLU A 77 -8.84 -4.80 -0.51
C GLU A 77 -9.05 -5.48 -1.88
N ASP A 78 -9.48 -4.70 -2.86
CA ASP A 78 -9.75 -5.13 -4.22
C ASP A 78 -8.50 -5.30 -5.10
N TYR A 79 -7.30 -4.90 -4.65
CA TYR A 79 -6.10 -4.93 -5.47
C TYR A 79 -5.07 -5.94 -4.97
N SER A 80 -4.52 -6.72 -5.91
CA SER A 80 -3.53 -7.78 -5.62
C SER A 80 -2.11 -7.26 -5.48
N MET A 81 -1.82 -6.11 -6.10
CA MET A 81 -0.49 -5.51 -6.16
C MET A 81 -0.56 -3.98 -6.11
N ARG A 82 0.46 -3.38 -5.51
CA ARG A 82 0.73 -1.94 -5.59
C ARG A 82 2.11 -1.72 -6.19
N ILE A 83 2.19 -0.80 -7.14
CA ILE A 83 3.44 -0.33 -7.75
C ILE A 83 3.62 1.14 -7.38
N ASP A 84 4.70 1.46 -6.69
CA ASP A 84 5.07 2.85 -6.43
C ASP A 84 5.99 3.35 -7.56
N PHE A 85 5.52 4.31 -8.34
CA PHE A 85 6.35 5.01 -9.31
C PHE A 85 7.13 6.11 -8.59
N MET A 86 8.45 5.94 -8.57
CA MET A 86 9.37 6.73 -7.78
C MET A 86 10.18 7.69 -8.64
N TYR A 87 10.42 8.89 -8.13
CA TYR A 87 11.46 9.79 -8.64
C TYR A 87 12.47 10.07 -7.52
N LYS A 88 13.71 9.63 -7.69
CA LYS A 88 14.72 9.61 -6.62
C LYS A 88 14.18 8.83 -5.40
N GLN A 89 13.90 9.52 -4.29
CA GLN A 89 13.39 8.90 -3.06
C GLN A 89 11.92 9.22 -2.77
N LYS A 90 11.22 9.91 -3.69
CA LYS A 90 9.82 10.33 -3.50
C LYS A 90 8.89 9.46 -4.34
N VAL A 91 7.79 9.03 -3.74
CA VAL A 91 6.67 8.42 -4.45
C VAL A 91 5.97 9.51 -5.25
N CYS A 92 5.86 9.31 -6.57
CA CYS A 92 5.18 10.25 -7.46
C CYS A 92 3.75 9.80 -7.78
N THR A 93 3.58 8.50 -8.07
CA THR A 93 2.27 7.90 -8.32
C THR A 93 2.24 6.52 -7.67
N GLU A 94 1.18 6.22 -6.95
CA GLU A 94 0.85 4.88 -6.48
C GLU A 94 -0.11 4.25 -7.47
N ILE A 95 0.23 3.06 -7.98
CA ILE A 95 -0.57 2.33 -8.95
C ILE A 95 -1.05 1.05 -8.27
N TYR A 96 -2.35 0.93 -8.10
CA TYR A 96 -3.02 -0.25 -7.55
C TYR A 96 -3.54 -1.12 -8.69
N VAL A 97 -3.20 -2.39 -8.67
CA VAL A 97 -3.46 -3.31 -9.78
C VAL A 97 -4.20 -4.55 -9.30
N ASP A 98 -5.32 -4.85 -9.94
CA ASP A 98 -6.02 -6.14 -9.85
C ASP A 98 -5.92 -6.85 -11.19
N TYR A 99 -5.04 -7.86 -11.25
CA TYR A 99 -4.85 -8.66 -12.47
C TYR A 99 -6.04 -9.54 -12.81
N LEU A 100 -6.78 -10.00 -11.80
CA LEU A 100 -7.90 -10.91 -12.00
C LEU A 100 -9.04 -10.21 -12.77
N HIS A 101 -9.34 -8.97 -12.36
CA HIS A 101 -10.44 -8.21 -12.97
C HIS A 101 -9.96 -7.14 -13.95
N LYS A 102 -8.65 -7.09 -14.24
CA LYS A 102 -8.02 -6.08 -15.11
C LYS A 102 -8.38 -4.64 -14.71
N LYS A 103 -8.28 -4.36 -13.41
CA LYS A 103 -8.56 -3.03 -12.85
C LYS A 103 -7.27 -2.33 -12.44
N VAL A 104 -7.22 -1.03 -12.71
CA VAL A 104 -6.14 -0.15 -12.29
C VAL A 104 -6.72 1.07 -11.62
N LYS A 105 -6.11 1.49 -10.53
CA LYS A 105 -6.41 2.74 -9.83
C LYS A 105 -5.10 3.42 -9.51
N ILE A 106 -5.05 4.73 -9.69
CA ILE A 106 -3.86 5.51 -9.36
C ILE A 106 -4.13 6.55 -8.29
N VAL A 107 -3.09 6.91 -7.55
CA VAL A 107 -3.07 8.05 -6.65
C VAL A 107 -1.81 8.86 -6.93
N ASN A 108 -1.96 10.03 -7.53
CA ASN A 108 -0.85 10.95 -7.78
C ASN A 108 -0.48 11.67 -6.47
N ARG A 109 0.79 11.62 -6.09
CA ARG A 109 1.35 12.22 -4.87
C ARG A 109 2.09 13.53 -5.15
N ILE A 110 2.16 13.93 -6.44
CA ILE A 110 2.82 15.17 -6.88
C ILE A 110 1.98 15.85 -7.95
N ASP A 111 2.10 17.18 -8.02
CA ASP A 111 1.39 17.99 -9.03
C ASP A 111 2.12 18.05 -10.37
N ASN A 112 3.44 17.81 -10.36
CA ASN A 112 4.24 17.86 -11.59
C ASN A 112 3.91 16.69 -12.52
N ILE A 113 3.17 16.98 -13.58
CA ILE A 113 2.68 16.05 -14.59
C ILE A 113 3.81 15.24 -15.24
N MET A 114 4.97 15.85 -15.48
CA MET A 114 6.13 15.18 -16.10
C MET A 114 6.75 14.09 -15.22
N LYS A 115 6.39 14.06 -13.94
CA LYS A 115 6.86 13.06 -12.98
C LYS A 115 5.77 12.09 -12.54
N ARG A 116 4.57 12.18 -13.10
CA ARG A 116 3.48 11.21 -12.87
C ARG A 116 3.64 10.02 -13.81
N ALA A 117 3.21 8.84 -13.38
CA ALA A 117 3.30 7.62 -14.18
C ALA A 117 2.51 7.70 -15.48
N PHE A 118 1.34 8.34 -15.46
CA PHE A 118 0.44 8.46 -16.61
C PHE A 118 0.27 9.94 -17.08
N GLY A 119 1.20 10.80 -16.70
CA GLY A 119 1.16 12.20 -17.11
C GLY A 119 -0.15 12.91 -16.72
N ILE A 120 -0.91 13.36 -17.71
CA ILE A 120 -2.19 14.06 -17.55
C ILE A 120 -3.34 13.07 -17.28
N ASN A 121 -3.21 11.79 -17.66
CA ASN A 121 -4.27 10.81 -17.48
C ASN A 121 -4.43 10.46 -15.99
N GLU A 122 -5.53 10.92 -15.39
CA GLU A 122 -5.84 10.69 -13.97
C GLU A 122 -6.64 9.41 -13.73
N ASN A 123 -7.21 8.81 -14.78
CA ASN A 123 -8.01 7.59 -14.72
C ASN A 123 -7.55 6.58 -15.79
N PRO A 124 -6.32 6.04 -15.71
CA PRO A 124 -5.82 5.10 -16.70
C PRO A 124 -6.65 3.81 -16.67
N ASN A 125 -6.92 3.29 -17.84
CA ASN A 125 -7.54 1.99 -18.02
C ASN A 125 -6.46 0.89 -18.06
N TRP A 126 -6.89 -0.37 -18.27
CA TRP A 126 -5.97 -1.51 -18.33
C TRP A 126 -4.96 -1.41 -19.47
N ASN A 127 -5.38 -0.95 -20.66
CA ASN A 127 -4.49 -0.81 -21.82
C ASN A 127 -3.42 0.26 -21.57
N ASP A 128 -3.80 1.40 -20.96
CA ASP A 128 -2.85 2.45 -20.56
C ASP A 128 -1.80 1.89 -19.58
N PHE A 129 -2.21 1.01 -18.69
CA PHE A 129 -1.30 0.35 -17.76
C PHE A 129 -0.34 -0.63 -18.47
N GLU A 130 -0.85 -1.45 -19.40
CA GLU A 130 0.00 -2.37 -20.18
C GLU A 130 1.00 -1.58 -21.03
N GLU A 131 0.59 -0.48 -21.66
CA GLU A 131 1.47 0.41 -22.42
C GLU A 131 2.54 1.02 -21.50
N PHE A 132 2.16 1.55 -20.35
CA PHE A 132 3.11 2.08 -19.36
C PHE A 132 4.17 1.05 -18.97
N LEU A 133 3.80 -0.21 -18.76
CA LEU A 133 4.75 -1.27 -18.43
C LEU A 133 5.71 -1.56 -19.59
N VAL A 134 5.19 -1.58 -20.83
CA VAL A 134 5.99 -1.81 -22.04
C VAL A 134 6.97 -0.66 -22.26
N ASP A 135 6.54 0.57 -22.08
CA ASP A 135 7.38 1.78 -22.26
C ASP A 135 8.56 1.83 -21.27
N ARG A 136 8.38 1.22 -20.09
CA ARG A 136 9.45 1.10 -19.08
C ARG A 136 10.36 -0.11 -19.31
N CYS A 137 10.06 -0.95 -20.30
CA CYS A 137 10.89 -2.09 -20.71
C CYS A 137 11.75 -1.73 -21.92
N PHE A 138 12.76 -2.54 -22.16
CA PHE A 138 13.44 -2.49 -23.46
C PHE A 138 12.54 -3.06 -24.58
N PRO A 139 12.64 -2.54 -25.83
CA PRO A 139 11.79 -2.99 -26.93
C PRO A 139 11.92 -4.48 -27.23
N LYS A 140 10.79 -5.13 -27.55
CA LYS A 140 10.80 -6.55 -27.98
C LYS A 140 11.70 -6.83 -29.19
N SER A 141 11.87 -5.85 -30.06
CA SER A 141 12.71 -5.92 -31.27
C SER A 141 14.19 -5.73 -31.00
N ARG A 142 14.60 -5.51 -29.74
CA ARG A 142 16.00 -5.25 -29.41
C ARG A 142 16.89 -6.44 -29.79
N ALA A 143 17.99 -6.15 -30.47
CA ALA A 143 19.01 -7.16 -30.77
C ALA A 143 19.49 -7.83 -29.49
N MET A 144 19.76 -9.15 -29.57
CA MET A 144 20.22 -9.98 -28.45
C MET A 144 19.21 -10.06 -27.26
N GLN A 145 17.92 -9.86 -27.50
CA GLN A 145 16.86 -9.93 -26.48
C GLN A 145 16.98 -11.17 -25.58
N LYS A 146 17.14 -12.36 -26.18
CA LYS A 146 17.27 -13.62 -25.41
C LYS A 146 18.46 -13.61 -24.45
N THR A 147 19.59 -13.03 -24.86
CA THR A 147 20.79 -12.90 -24.02
C THR A 147 20.53 -11.93 -22.86
N ILE A 148 19.83 -10.83 -23.11
CA ILE A 148 19.47 -9.85 -22.08
C ILE A 148 18.51 -10.48 -21.07
N LEU A 149 17.46 -11.16 -21.52
CA LEU A 149 16.49 -11.87 -20.65
C LEU A 149 17.21 -12.88 -19.76
N LYS A 150 18.10 -13.68 -20.34
CA LYS A 150 18.90 -14.65 -19.58
C LYS A 150 19.79 -13.98 -18.51
N LYS A 151 20.40 -12.82 -18.81
CA LYS A 151 21.21 -12.06 -17.85
C LYS A 151 20.41 -11.54 -16.66
N ILE A 152 19.18 -11.13 -16.87
CA ILE A 152 18.29 -10.65 -15.80
C ILE A 152 17.52 -11.78 -15.10
N GLY A 153 17.66 -13.04 -15.57
CA GLY A 153 17.01 -14.22 -14.98
C GLY A 153 15.52 -14.31 -15.28
N VAL A 154 15.13 -13.97 -16.53
CA VAL A 154 13.74 -14.05 -17.02
C VAL A 154 13.72 -14.94 -18.26
N ASP A 155 12.84 -15.93 -18.29
CA ASP A 155 12.80 -16.94 -19.37
C ASP A 155 12.10 -16.45 -20.64
N SER A 156 11.12 -15.57 -20.50
CA SER A 156 10.32 -15.01 -21.58
C SER A 156 10.15 -13.51 -21.44
N TYR A 157 9.79 -12.84 -22.56
CA TYR A 157 9.51 -11.41 -22.50
C TYR A 157 8.14 -11.16 -21.84
N ASP A 158 8.18 -10.94 -20.56
CA ASP A 158 7.05 -10.50 -19.72
C ASP A 158 7.42 -9.16 -19.06
N PRO A 159 6.72 -8.06 -19.41
CA PRO A 159 7.02 -6.75 -18.88
C PRO A 159 7.09 -6.71 -17.36
N ILE A 160 6.17 -7.36 -16.66
CA ILE A 160 6.14 -7.37 -15.19
C ILE A 160 7.39 -8.02 -14.63
N GLN A 161 7.75 -9.22 -15.10
CA GLN A 161 8.92 -9.93 -14.62
C GLN A 161 10.21 -9.15 -14.90
N ILE A 162 10.29 -8.52 -16.09
CA ILE A 162 11.42 -7.67 -16.47
C ILE A 162 11.53 -6.48 -15.51
N LEU A 163 10.42 -5.80 -15.27
CA LEU A 163 10.37 -4.60 -14.41
C LEU A 163 10.65 -4.93 -12.94
N GLU A 164 10.21 -6.08 -12.44
CA GLU A 164 10.57 -6.54 -11.10
C GLU A 164 12.07 -6.73 -10.92
N LYS A 165 12.74 -7.31 -11.93
CA LYS A 165 14.18 -7.55 -11.89
C LYS A 165 15.01 -6.28 -12.09
N THR A 166 14.51 -5.35 -12.92
CA THR A 166 15.22 -4.10 -13.28
C THR A 166 14.77 -2.90 -12.46
N ASN A 167 13.69 -3.04 -11.66
CA ASN A 167 12.96 -1.94 -11.02
C ASN A 167 12.49 -0.88 -12.04
N GLY A 168 12.30 -1.25 -13.30
CA GLY A 168 11.89 -0.33 -14.35
C GLY A 168 12.83 0.88 -14.53
N ARG A 169 14.11 0.75 -14.15
CA ARG A 169 15.10 1.82 -14.31
C ARG A 169 15.51 1.93 -15.77
N THR A 170 15.52 3.15 -16.27
CA THR A 170 16.12 3.51 -17.55
C THR A 170 17.44 4.26 -17.32
N ALA A 171 18.29 4.31 -18.33
CA ALA A 171 19.54 5.09 -18.26
C ALA A 171 19.32 6.60 -18.32
N GLU A 172 18.13 7.02 -18.74
CA GLU A 172 17.82 8.40 -19.12
C GLU A 172 17.16 9.19 -17.99
N ASP A 173 16.57 8.51 -16.99
CA ASP A 173 15.84 9.16 -15.91
C ASP A 173 16.20 8.63 -14.51
N ASN A 174 15.82 9.40 -13.49
CA ASN A 174 15.96 9.00 -12.09
C ASN A 174 14.66 8.35 -11.56
N GLN A 175 13.85 7.79 -12.45
CA GLN A 175 12.59 7.15 -12.14
C GLN A 175 12.77 5.64 -12.02
N TYR A 176 11.99 5.02 -11.14
CA TYR A 176 11.99 3.56 -10.98
C TYR A 176 10.69 3.10 -10.33
N LEU A 177 10.46 1.80 -10.37
CA LEU A 177 9.27 1.14 -9.83
C LEU A 177 9.64 0.35 -8.59
N LYS A 178 8.76 0.39 -7.59
CA LYS A 178 8.85 -0.45 -6.41
C LYS A 178 7.56 -1.26 -6.28
N PHE A 179 7.70 -2.58 -6.33
CA PHE A 179 6.58 -3.51 -6.28
C PHE A 179 6.29 -3.95 -4.84
N THR A 180 5.02 -3.99 -4.49
CA THR A 180 4.53 -4.50 -3.21
C THR A 180 3.33 -5.40 -3.48
N TYR A 181 3.45 -6.68 -3.14
CA TYR A 181 2.38 -7.66 -3.29
C TYR A 181 1.56 -7.79 -2.03
N LYS A 182 0.25 -8.02 -2.20
CA LYS A 182 -0.62 -8.43 -1.11
C LYS A 182 -0.12 -9.78 -0.60
N ARG A 183 0.23 -9.88 0.67
CA ARG A 183 0.57 -11.17 1.27
C ARG A 183 -0.67 -12.07 1.18
N ARG A 184 -0.53 -13.22 0.52
CA ARG A 184 -1.53 -14.27 0.63
C ARG A 184 -1.59 -14.67 2.11
N THR A 185 -2.69 -14.38 2.78
CA THR A 185 -3.01 -15.04 4.03
C THR A 185 -3.31 -16.49 3.67
N THR A 186 -2.34 -17.37 3.86
CA THR A 186 -2.59 -18.81 3.90
C THR A 186 -3.51 -19.05 5.09
N PHE A 187 -4.74 -19.45 4.80
CA PHE A 187 -5.65 -20.02 5.79
C PHE A 187 -5.18 -21.43 6.14
#